data_f817b97dd8fa243f79a6885316d99eff
#
_entry.id   f817b97dd8fa243f79a6885316d99eff
#
_cell.length_a   1.000
_cell.length_b   1.000
_cell.length_c   1.000
_cell.angle_alpha   90.00
_cell.angle_beta   90.00
_cell.angle_gamma   90.00
#
_symmetry.space_group_name_H-M   'P 1'
#
loop_
_entity.id
_entity.type
_entity.pdbx_description
1 polymer ?
#
loop_
_entity_poly.entity_id
_entity_poly.type
_entity_poly.pdbx_seq_one_letter_code
_entity_poly.pdbx_strand_id
1 'polypeptide(L)'
;MVLAANGNEVSERSRRRVAYALRAGAALVVLYWAAWLLDRTLLAADTRPAYYEFESAFFLADVWLATCLVAGARALTARRSSALLWLLAAGGAGGFLVGVDVLYNLQHGVWFASQRGLTELLRNLATGAGTVALFAWAWPRRAELLAGD
;
A
#
# COMPACT_ATOMS: atom_id res chain seq x y z
N MET A 1 -28.26 -21.33 -27.11
CA MET A 1 -26.81 -21.12 -27.23
C MET A 1 -26.40 -20.28 -26.00
N VAL A 2 -25.98 -20.98 -24.93
CA VAL A 2 -25.56 -20.35 -23.67
C VAL A 2 -24.18 -19.81 -23.91
N LEU A 3 -24.06 -18.49 -24.01
CA LEU A 3 -22.75 -17.81 -24.02
C LEU A 3 -22.08 -18.15 -22.69
N ALA A 4 -20.94 -18.79 -22.77
CA ALA A 4 -20.09 -19.09 -21.63
C ALA A 4 -19.86 -17.82 -20.83
N ALA A 5 -20.28 -17.82 -19.57
CA ALA A 5 -19.97 -16.76 -18.61
C ALA A 5 -18.46 -16.62 -18.58
N ASN A 6 -17.97 -15.49 -19.06
CA ASN A 6 -16.55 -15.17 -19.15
C ASN A 6 -15.95 -15.30 -17.74
N GLY A 7 -14.88 -16.07 -17.59
CA GLY A 7 -14.16 -16.35 -16.36
C GLY A 7 -13.48 -15.14 -15.70
N ASN A 8 -14.00 -13.93 -15.90
CA ASN A 8 -13.54 -12.68 -15.33
C ASN A 8 -14.38 -12.18 -14.16
N GLU A 9 -15.44 -12.89 -13.77
CA GLU A 9 -16.18 -12.49 -12.56
C GLU A 9 -15.27 -12.59 -11.34
N VAL A 10 -15.15 -11.47 -10.62
CA VAL A 10 -14.40 -11.45 -9.36
C VAL A 10 -15.14 -12.30 -8.34
N SER A 11 -14.62 -13.49 -8.05
CA SER A 11 -15.23 -14.34 -7.04
C SER A 11 -15.30 -13.60 -5.70
N GLU A 12 -16.39 -13.79 -4.96
CA GLU A 12 -16.58 -13.19 -3.64
C GLU A 12 -15.40 -13.48 -2.70
N ARG A 13 -14.81 -14.68 -2.81
CA ARG A 13 -13.60 -15.06 -2.08
C ARG A 13 -12.42 -14.16 -2.43
N SER A 14 -12.23 -13.80 -3.71
CA SER A 14 -11.16 -12.91 -4.16
C SER A 14 -11.36 -11.49 -3.62
N ARG A 15 -12.58 -10.95 -3.70
CA ARG A 15 -12.92 -9.63 -3.14
C ARG A 15 -12.62 -9.54 -1.65
N ARG A 16 -13.06 -10.56 -0.89
CA ARG A 16 -12.79 -10.62 0.57
C ARG A 16 -11.30 -10.69 0.88
N ARG A 17 -10.53 -11.52 0.16
CA ARG A 17 -9.08 -11.62 0.37
C ARG A 17 -8.38 -10.27 0.14
N VAL A 18 -8.70 -9.58 -0.95
CA VAL A 18 -8.15 -8.26 -1.23
C VAL A 18 -8.58 -7.24 -0.18
N ALA A 19 -9.85 -7.23 0.23
CA ALA A 19 -10.32 -6.34 1.27
C ALA A 19 -9.63 -6.57 2.63
N TYR A 20 -9.33 -7.84 2.98
CA TYR A 20 -8.53 -8.16 4.17
C TYR A 20 -7.08 -7.68 4.04
N ALA A 21 -6.44 -7.88 2.88
CA ALA A 21 -5.10 -7.41 2.62
C ALA A 21 -4.99 -5.87 2.74
N LEU A 22 -5.97 -5.14 2.18
CA LEU A 22 -6.05 -3.68 2.30
C LEU A 22 -6.19 -3.22 3.76
N ARG A 23 -7.05 -3.87 4.55
CA ARG A 23 -7.21 -3.55 5.98
C ARG A 23 -5.94 -3.86 6.77
N ALA A 24 -5.28 -4.99 6.48
CA ALA A 24 -4.00 -5.32 7.09
C ALA A 24 -2.92 -4.29 6.74
N GLY A 25 -2.83 -3.88 5.47
CA GLY A 25 -1.93 -2.80 5.05
C GLY A 25 -2.19 -1.49 5.79
N ALA A 26 -3.46 -1.06 5.89
CA ALA A 26 -3.82 0.14 6.63
C ALA A 26 -3.44 0.03 8.12
N ALA A 27 -3.69 -1.13 8.74
CA ALA A 27 -3.31 -1.36 10.13
C ALA A 27 -1.79 -1.31 10.33
N LEU A 28 -1.01 -1.86 9.40
CA LEU A 28 0.46 -1.78 9.45
C LEU A 28 0.96 -0.33 9.37
N VAL A 29 0.38 0.50 8.50
CA VAL A 29 0.71 1.93 8.42
C VAL A 29 0.42 2.64 9.74
N VAL A 30 -0.76 2.39 10.33
CA VAL A 30 -1.13 2.98 11.62
C VAL A 30 -0.19 2.53 12.75
N LEU A 31 0.12 1.24 12.81
CA LEU A 31 1.05 0.68 13.81
C LEU A 31 2.47 1.23 13.64
N TYR A 32 2.94 1.38 12.40
CA TYR A 32 4.22 2.00 12.11
C TYR A 32 4.30 3.42 12.69
N TRP A 33 3.30 4.26 12.39
CA TRP A 33 3.29 5.64 12.89
C TRP A 33 3.05 5.73 14.40
N ALA A 34 2.26 4.83 14.97
CA ALA A 34 2.13 4.75 16.42
C ALA A 34 3.49 4.45 17.09
N ALA A 35 4.23 3.46 16.57
CA ALA A 35 5.56 3.13 17.06
C ALA A 35 6.57 4.26 16.82
N TRP A 36 6.54 4.92 15.65
CA TRP A 36 7.40 6.07 15.34
C TRP A 36 7.19 7.26 16.29
N LEU A 37 5.93 7.56 16.63
CA LEU A 37 5.59 8.64 17.54
C LEU A 37 5.95 8.32 19.00
N LEU A 38 5.93 7.04 19.38
CA LEU A 38 6.34 6.60 20.72
C LEU A 38 7.86 6.60 20.87
N ASP A 39 8.56 5.98 19.95
CA ASP A 39 10.03 5.97 19.92
C ASP A 39 10.54 5.71 18.50
N ARG A 40 10.85 6.79 17.79
CA ARG A 40 11.38 6.74 16.42
C ARG A 40 12.69 5.96 16.29
N THR A 41 13.46 5.82 17.37
CA THR A 41 14.75 5.10 17.33
C THR A 41 14.58 3.59 17.15
N LEU A 42 13.39 3.05 17.48
CA LEU A 42 13.08 1.64 17.27
C LEU A 42 12.97 1.27 15.79
N LEU A 43 12.46 2.19 14.98
CA LEU A 43 12.14 1.96 13.56
C LEU A 43 13.15 2.59 12.59
N ALA A 44 13.90 3.58 13.04
CA ALA A 44 14.85 4.31 12.20
C ALA A 44 15.96 3.39 11.67
N ALA A 45 16.14 3.37 10.36
CA ALA A 45 17.22 2.63 9.69
C ALA A 45 18.55 3.39 9.74
N ASP A 46 18.50 4.71 9.98
CA ASP A 46 19.64 5.61 10.07
C ASP A 46 19.48 6.55 11.28
N THR A 47 20.59 7.01 11.82
CA THR A 47 20.63 7.91 12.99
C THR A 47 20.88 9.38 12.64
N ARG A 48 21.08 9.69 11.36
CA ARG A 48 21.31 11.07 10.90
C ARG A 48 20.06 11.93 11.09
N PRO A 49 20.16 13.19 11.54
CA PRO A 49 19.01 14.06 11.68
C PRO A 49 18.19 14.21 10.40
N ALA A 50 18.85 14.32 9.24
CA ALA A 50 18.21 14.41 7.95
C ALA A 50 17.31 13.20 7.62
N TYR A 51 17.64 11.99 8.10
CA TYR A 51 16.82 10.82 7.94
C TYR A 51 15.49 10.95 8.72
N TYR A 52 15.55 11.44 9.96
CA TYR A 52 14.34 11.65 10.77
C TYR A 52 13.42 12.73 10.18
N GLU A 53 14.01 13.79 9.59
CA GLU A 53 13.23 14.82 8.89
C GLU A 53 12.57 14.24 7.64
N PHE A 54 13.31 13.49 6.86
CA PHE A 54 12.82 12.82 5.67
C PHE A 54 11.67 11.87 6.00
N GLU A 55 11.85 10.93 6.92
CA GLU A 55 10.80 9.99 7.36
C GLU A 55 9.56 10.72 7.86
N SER A 56 9.74 11.75 8.68
CA SER A 56 8.60 12.51 9.24
C SER A 56 7.76 13.22 8.17
N ALA A 57 8.34 13.53 7.00
CA ALA A 57 7.62 14.13 5.89
C ALA A 57 6.58 13.18 5.25
N PHE A 58 6.73 11.87 5.43
CA PHE A 58 5.78 10.89 4.89
C PHE A 58 4.47 10.77 5.68
N PHE A 59 4.39 11.31 6.90
CA PHE A 59 3.24 11.13 7.77
C PHE A 59 1.89 11.38 7.09
N LEU A 60 1.73 12.55 6.44
CA LEU A 60 0.47 12.88 5.76
C LEU A 60 0.20 12.01 4.54
N ALA A 61 1.24 11.64 3.81
CA ALA A 61 1.11 10.76 2.64
C ALA A 61 0.70 9.34 3.05
N ASP A 62 1.23 8.84 4.16
CA ASP A 62 0.86 7.55 4.73
C ASP A 62 -0.55 7.56 5.33
N VAL A 63 -0.99 8.65 5.96
CA VAL A 63 -2.39 8.85 6.39
C VAL A 63 -3.32 8.79 5.17
N TRP A 64 -2.94 9.42 4.07
CA TRP A 64 -3.69 9.33 2.82
C TRP A 64 -3.72 7.90 2.27
N LEU A 65 -2.58 7.22 2.22
CA LEU A 65 -2.50 5.81 1.81
C LEU A 65 -3.42 4.93 2.68
N ALA A 66 -3.33 5.03 4.00
CA ALA A 66 -4.18 4.27 4.91
C ALA A 66 -5.68 4.55 4.68
N THR A 67 -6.03 5.82 4.43
CA THR A 67 -7.41 6.23 4.10
C THR A 67 -7.88 5.55 2.82
N CYS A 68 -7.08 5.58 1.75
CA CYS A 68 -7.40 4.92 0.48
C CYS A 68 -7.55 3.40 0.64
N LEU A 69 -6.68 2.76 1.43
CA LEU A 69 -6.75 1.32 1.72
C LEU A 69 -8.06 0.95 2.44
N VAL A 70 -8.44 1.71 3.48
CA VAL A 70 -9.69 1.48 4.22
C VAL A 70 -10.92 1.76 3.36
N ALA A 71 -10.93 2.86 2.62
CA ALA A 71 -12.04 3.21 1.72
C ALA A 71 -12.18 2.17 0.61
N GLY A 72 -11.08 1.71 0.02
CA GLY A 72 -11.04 0.64 -0.98
C GLY A 72 -11.59 -0.68 -0.43
N ALA A 73 -11.16 -1.08 0.77
CA ALA A 73 -11.67 -2.30 1.42
C ALA A 73 -13.18 -2.23 1.68
N ARG A 74 -13.68 -1.08 2.13
CA ARG A 74 -15.12 -0.86 2.36
C ARG A 74 -15.90 -0.89 1.04
N ALA A 75 -15.42 -0.18 0.02
CA ALA A 75 -16.07 -0.13 -1.28
C ALA A 75 -16.11 -1.50 -1.95
N LEU A 76 -15.02 -2.30 -1.87
CA LEU A 76 -14.98 -3.67 -2.36
C LEU A 76 -15.99 -4.58 -1.67
N THR A 77 -16.08 -4.51 -0.34
CA THR A 77 -17.03 -5.36 0.40
C THR A 77 -18.48 -4.95 0.19
N ALA A 78 -18.72 -3.66 -0.04
CA ALA A 78 -20.04 -3.11 -0.34
C ALA A 78 -20.37 -3.11 -1.86
N ARG A 79 -19.51 -3.70 -2.70
CA ARG A 79 -19.65 -3.77 -4.17
C ARG A 79 -19.93 -2.44 -4.86
N ARG A 80 -19.38 -1.34 -4.32
CA ARG A 80 -19.57 0.00 -4.86
C ARG A 80 -18.64 0.26 -6.05
N SER A 81 -19.14 0.95 -7.06
CA SER A 81 -18.35 1.37 -8.24
C SER A 81 -17.14 2.23 -7.88
N SER A 82 -17.18 2.96 -6.75
CA SER A 82 -16.03 3.71 -6.22
C SER A 82 -14.86 2.84 -5.76
N ALA A 83 -15.01 1.50 -5.71
CA ALA A 83 -13.92 0.60 -5.33
C ALA A 83 -12.68 0.81 -6.21
N LEU A 84 -12.86 0.87 -7.53
CA LEU A 84 -11.74 1.06 -8.46
C LEU A 84 -10.98 2.35 -8.18
N LEU A 85 -11.69 3.46 -7.94
CA LEU A 85 -11.07 4.76 -7.61
C LEU A 85 -10.13 4.63 -6.41
N TRP A 86 -10.62 4.05 -5.31
CA TRP A 86 -9.85 3.93 -4.08
C TRP A 86 -8.67 2.96 -4.21
N LEU A 87 -8.83 1.88 -4.99
CA LEU A 87 -7.73 0.93 -5.26
C LEU A 87 -6.63 1.59 -6.09
N LEU A 88 -6.97 2.36 -7.12
CA LEU A 88 -6.00 3.09 -7.93
C LEU A 88 -5.33 4.21 -7.13
N ALA A 89 -6.08 4.92 -6.29
CA ALA A 89 -5.52 5.95 -5.40
C ALA A 89 -4.53 5.33 -4.39
N ALA A 90 -4.88 4.18 -3.77
CA ALA A 90 -3.99 3.46 -2.86
C ALA A 90 -2.72 2.97 -3.59
N GLY A 91 -2.88 2.38 -4.78
CA GLY A 91 -1.75 1.94 -5.60
C GLY A 91 -0.85 3.09 -6.02
N GLY A 92 -1.42 4.22 -6.45
CA GLY A 92 -0.67 5.42 -6.81
C GLY A 92 0.10 6.02 -5.63
N ALA A 93 -0.57 6.15 -4.47
CA ALA A 93 0.07 6.64 -3.25
C ALA A 93 1.21 5.70 -2.81
N GLY A 94 0.96 4.39 -2.74
CA GLY A 94 1.98 3.40 -2.37
C GLY A 94 3.17 3.38 -3.34
N GLY A 95 2.92 3.46 -4.63
CA GLY A 95 3.98 3.53 -5.65
C GLY A 95 4.83 4.79 -5.55
N PHE A 96 4.20 5.94 -5.31
CA PHE A 96 4.90 7.21 -5.09
C PHE A 96 5.79 7.14 -3.84
N LEU A 97 5.23 6.70 -2.70
CA LEU A 97 5.96 6.57 -1.44
C LEU A 97 7.18 5.66 -1.58
N VAL A 98 6.99 4.46 -2.16
CA VAL A 98 8.11 3.54 -2.41
C VAL A 98 9.14 4.16 -3.34
N GLY A 99 8.72 4.85 -4.39
CA GLY A 99 9.65 5.48 -5.34
C GLY A 99 10.55 6.53 -4.67
N VAL A 100 9.97 7.39 -3.84
CA VAL A 100 10.73 8.43 -3.11
C VAL A 100 11.65 7.79 -2.07
N ASP A 101 11.15 6.81 -1.32
CA ASP A 101 11.91 6.14 -0.27
C ASP A 101 13.08 5.32 -0.85
N VAL A 102 12.85 4.56 -1.92
CA VAL A 102 13.90 3.85 -2.66
C VAL A 102 14.98 4.80 -3.15
N LEU A 103 14.59 5.94 -3.73
CA LEU A 103 15.54 6.93 -4.23
C LEU A 103 16.41 7.50 -3.11
N TYR A 104 15.79 7.87 -1.98
CA TYR A 104 16.51 8.37 -0.80
C TYR A 104 17.50 7.32 -0.27
N ASN A 105 17.03 6.11 -0.05
CA ASN A 105 17.84 5.02 0.49
C ASN A 105 19.04 4.65 -0.40
N LEU A 106 18.86 4.68 -1.73
CA LEU A 106 19.94 4.48 -2.70
C LEU A 106 20.96 5.62 -2.65
N GLN A 107 20.50 6.86 -2.68
CA GLN A 107 21.37 8.04 -2.66
C GLN A 107 22.20 8.15 -1.39
N HIS A 108 21.67 7.69 -0.27
CA HIS A 108 22.30 7.81 1.03
C HIS A 108 22.92 6.49 1.54
N GLY A 109 22.84 5.41 0.76
CA GLY A 109 23.42 4.12 1.11
C GLY A 109 22.81 3.44 2.35
N VAL A 110 21.57 3.81 2.71
CA VAL A 110 20.93 3.38 3.97
C VAL A 110 20.80 1.86 4.06
N TRP A 111 20.41 1.21 2.98
CA TRP A 111 20.16 -0.24 2.95
C TRP A 111 21.39 -1.09 3.31
N PHE A 112 22.58 -0.59 2.99
CA PHE A 112 23.82 -1.35 3.15
C PHE A 112 24.63 -0.92 4.38
N ALA A 113 24.16 0.11 5.08
CA ALA A 113 24.88 0.68 6.23
C ALA A 113 24.74 -0.15 7.51
N SER A 114 23.63 -0.89 7.66
CA SER A 114 23.29 -1.60 8.90
C SER A 114 22.28 -2.72 8.67
N GLN A 115 22.10 -3.58 9.69
CA GLN A 115 21.02 -4.58 9.67
C GLN A 115 19.62 -3.95 9.64
N ARG A 116 19.46 -2.75 10.23
CA ARG A 116 18.21 -1.98 10.14
C ARG A 116 17.96 -1.47 8.72
N GLY A 117 19.01 -1.11 7.97
CA GLY A 117 18.91 -0.78 6.55
C GLY A 117 18.39 -1.95 5.70
N LEU A 118 18.76 -3.19 6.03
CA LEU A 118 18.19 -4.37 5.37
C LEU A 118 16.69 -4.52 5.66
N THR A 119 16.26 -4.24 6.89
CA THR A 119 14.83 -4.24 7.25
C THR A 119 14.07 -3.19 6.43
N GLU A 120 14.68 -2.03 6.24
CA GLU A 120 14.16 -0.96 5.37
C GLU A 120 13.98 -1.43 3.93
N LEU A 121 15.00 -2.08 3.36
CA LEU A 121 14.92 -2.67 2.02
C LEU A 121 13.76 -3.67 1.92
N LEU A 122 13.58 -4.56 2.89
CA LEU A 122 12.49 -5.52 2.91
C LEU A 122 11.12 -4.83 3.00
N ARG A 123 10.99 -3.74 3.77
CA ARG A 123 9.78 -2.91 3.84
C ARG A 123 9.45 -2.31 2.49
N ASN A 124 10.44 -1.74 1.80
CA ASN A 124 10.30 -1.16 0.46
C ASN A 124 9.88 -2.21 -0.57
N LEU A 125 10.51 -3.38 -0.55
CA LEU A 125 10.15 -4.49 -1.44
C LEU A 125 8.73 -4.98 -1.19
N ALA A 126 8.32 -5.13 0.07
CA ALA A 126 6.97 -5.57 0.43
C ALA A 126 5.90 -4.55 -0.02
N THR A 127 6.13 -3.25 0.21
CA THR A 127 5.21 -2.19 -0.21
C THR A 127 5.13 -2.09 -1.74
N GLY A 128 6.27 -2.16 -2.42
CA GLY A 128 6.33 -2.16 -3.88
C GLY A 128 5.61 -3.35 -4.50
N ALA A 129 5.85 -4.56 -3.97
CA ALA A 129 5.17 -5.78 -4.40
C ALA A 129 3.66 -5.69 -4.16
N GLY A 130 3.24 -5.17 -3.01
CA GLY A 130 1.83 -4.93 -2.69
C GLY A 130 1.16 -3.97 -3.67
N THR A 131 1.86 -2.89 -4.02
CA THR A 131 1.40 -1.90 -5.02
C THR A 131 1.22 -2.54 -6.40
N VAL A 132 2.22 -3.27 -6.87
CA VAL A 132 2.16 -3.97 -8.16
C VAL A 132 1.03 -5.01 -8.16
N ALA A 133 0.93 -5.81 -7.09
CA ALA A 133 -0.12 -6.81 -6.96
C ALA A 133 -1.53 -6.18 -6.97
N LEU A 134 -1.69 -5.01 -6.34
CA LEU A 134 -2.95 -4.28 -6.32
C LEU A 134 -3.36 -3.84 -7.75
N PHE A 135 -2.45 -3.24 -8.50
CA PHE A 135 -2.70 -2.86 -9.89
C PHE A 135 -2.97 -4.08 -10.78
N ALA A 136 -2.16 -5.13 -10.67
CA ALA A 136 -2.31 -6.35 -11.44
C ALA A 136 -3.65 -7.05 -11.14
N TRP A 137 -4.18 -6.91 -9.93
CA TRP A 137 -5.49 -7.43 -9.58
C TRP A 137 -6.63 -6.52 -10.05
N ALA A 138 -6.54 -5.21 -9.82
CA ALA A 138 -7.63 -4.25 -10.06
C ALA A 138 -7.84 -3.95 -11.54
N TRP A 139 -6.75 -3.72 -12.30
CA TRP A 139 -6.83 -3.22 -13.67
C TRP A 139 -7.54 -4.17 -14.65
N PRO A 140 -7.26 -5.48 -14.69
CA PRO A 140 -8.00 -6.40 -15.56
C PRO A 140 -9.50 -6.46 -15.23
N ARG A 141 -9.87 -6.15 -13.98
CA ARG A 141 -11.24 -6.23 -13.43
C ARG A 141 -11.95 -4.87 -13.38
N ARG A 142 -11.37 -3.85 -13.98
CA ARG A 142 -11.89 -2.46 -13.91
C ARG A 142 -13.34 -2.32 -14.38
N ALA A 143 -13.72 -3.01 -15.46
CA ALA A 143 -15.07 -2.93 -15.98
C ALA A 143 -16.12 -3.46 -14.99
N GLU A 144 -15.83 -4.61 -14.36
CA GLU A 144 -16.68 -5.20 -13.32
C GLU A 144 -16.72 -4.35 -12.05
N LEU A 145 -15.55 -3.80 -11.63
CA LEU A 145 -15.48 -2.93 -10.47
C LEU A 145 -16.23 -1.61 -10.66
N LEU A 146 -16.29 -1.10 -11.89
CA LEU A 146 -17.06 0.10 -12.24
C LEU A 146 -18.57 -0.17 -12.36
N ALA A 147 -18.95 -1.39 -12.76
CA ALA A 147 -20.36 -1.73 -12.89
C ALA A 147 -21.09 -1.60 -11.55
N GLY A 148 -20.41 -1.98 -10.44
CA GLY A 148 -21.01 -1.92 -9.12
C GLY A 148 -22.35 -2.67 -9.03
N ASP A 149 -22.94 -2.71 -7.85
CA ASP A 149 -24.34 -3.12 -7.66
C ASP A 149 -25.18 -1.89 -7.37
#